data_e7db3e11dc7978dbb8cef071b750b95e
#
_entry.id   e7db3e11dc7978dbb8cef071b750b95e
#
_cell.length_a   1.000
_cell.length_b   1.000
_cell.length_c   1.000
_cell.angle_alpha   90.00
_cell.angle_beta   90.00
_cell.angle_gamma   90.00
#
_symmetry.space_group_name_H-M   'P 1'
#
loop_
_entity.id
_entity.type
_entity.pdbx_description
1 polymer ?
#
loop_
_entity_poly.entity_id
_entity_poly.type
_entity_poly.pdbx_seq_one_letter_code
_entity_poly.pdbx_strand_id
1 'polypeptide(L)'
;DCICLDANNPIEELYDIKMFVMQHLKNEQASPIFQLKKYYPNIHDALKTRQFEKMHESVSESLTKGIETKLFRPNIDVDFIARLYFNGMTGIKDEAIFPRHKFSMEYLIENFLEYHLRAIVTEKGFTILNTFITKNQS
;
A
#
# COMPACT_ATOMS: atom_id res chain seq x y z
N ASP A 1 2.48 -7.57 11.48
CA ASP A 1 3.75 -7.04 11.88
C ASP A 1 4.89 -8.02 11.72
N CYS A 2 4.62 -9.32 11.92
CA CYS A 2 5.62 -10.34 11.62
C CYS A 2 5.94 -10.41 10.13
N ILE A 3 5.01 -10.00 9.28
CA ILE A 3 5.18 -10.01 7.84
C ILE A 3 6.37 -9.13 7.42
N CYS A 4 6.48 -7.94 8.01
CA CYS A 4 7.55 -7.01 7.67
C CYS A 4 8.91 -7.48 8.16
N LEU A 5 8.95 -8.27 9.23
CA LEU A 5 10.19 -8.74 9.83
C LEU A 5 10.88 -9.81 8.98
N ASP A 6 10.10 -10.56 8.21
CA ASP A 6 10.62 -11.65 7.39
C ASP A 6 10.97 -11.22 5.96
N ALA A 7 10.65 -9.99 5.60
CA ALA A 7 10.91 -9.50 4.26
C ALA A 7 12.39 -9.17 4.07
N ASN A 8 12.96 -9.56 2.93
CA ASN A 8 14.36 -9.35 2.62
C ASN A 8 14.64 -7.98 2.00
N ASN A 9 13.62 -7.31 1.46
CA ASN A 9 13.80 -6.00 0.83
C ASN A 9 12.46 -5.24 0.85
N PRO A 10 12.49 -3.91 0.64
CA PRO A 10 11.28 -3.08 0.70
C PRO A 10 10.21 -3.44 -0.31
N ILE A 11 10.59 -3.94 -1.48
CA ILE A 11 9.62 -4.35 -2.50
C ILE A 11 8.88 -5.59 -2.04
N GLU A 12 9.60 -6.55 -1.49
CA GLU A 12 9.00 -7.77 -0.94
C GLU A 12 8.06 -7.44 0.23
N GLU A 13 8.47 -6.52 1.10
CA GLU A 13 7.62 -6.06 2.20
C GLU A 13 6.28 -5.52 1.69
N LEU A 14 6.30 -4.71 0.64
CA LEU A 14 5.08 -4.13 0.10
C LEU A 14 4.14 -5.19 -0.48
N TYR A 15 4.69 -6.20 -1.14
CA TYR A 15 3.87 -7.29 -1.66
C TYR A 15 3.30 -8.16 -0.55
N ASP A 16 4.05 -8.36 0.53
CA ASP A 16 3.54 -9.10 1.70
C ASP A 16 2.40 -8.32 2.37
N ILE A 17 2.56 -7.01 2.51
CA ILE A 17 1.51 -6.14 3.04
C ILE A 17 0.28 -6.17 2.14
N LYS A 18 0.47 -6.15 0.82
CA LYS A 18 -0.62 -6.27 -0.14
C LYS A 18 -1.45 -7.52 0.12
N MET A 19 -0.80 -8.67 0.27
CA MET A 19 -1.51 -9.92 0.51
C MET A 19 -2.31 -9.89 1.80
N PHE A 20 -1.74 -9.30 2.85
CA PHE A 20 -2.42 -9.15 4.13
C PHE A 20 -3.66 -8.26 4.01
N VAL A 21 -3.51 -7.12 3.32
CA VAL A 21 -4.61 -6.16 3.12
C VAL A 21 -5.74 -6.80 2.32
N MET A 22 -5.41 -7.58 1.29
CA MET A 22 -6.42 -8.23 0.47
C MET A 22 -7.29 -9.21 1.25
N GLN A 23 -6.69 -9.93 2.18
CA GLN A 23 -7.45 -10.84 3.03
C GLN A 23 -8.46 -10.10 3.91
N HIS A 24 -8.08 -8.92 4.39
CA HIS A 24 -8.94 -8.12 5.25
C HIS A 24 -10.05 -7.41 4.48
N LEU A 25 -9.82 -7.05 3.23
CA LEU A 25 -10.81 -6.36 2.41
C LEU A 25 -12.05 -7.19 2.11
N LYS A 26 -11.93 -8.51 2.16
CA LYS A 26 -13.08 -9.39 1.91
C LYS A 26 -14.20 -9.18 2.91
N ASN A 27 -13.89 -8.67 4.10
CA ASN A 27 -14.85 -8.46 5.16
C ASN A 27 -14.98 -6.99 5.55
N GLU A 28 -14.57 -6.08 4.68
CA GLU A 28 -14.54 -4.65 5.00
C GLU A 28 -15.90 -4.11 5.41
N GLN A 29 -16.97 -4.50 4.71
CA GLN A 29 -18.31 -3.99 5.01
C GLN A 29 -18.84 -4.46 6.37
N ALA A 30 -18.33 -5.57 6.86
CA ALA A 30 -18.73 -6.10 8.17
C ALA A 30 -17.79 -5.62 9.28
N SER A 31 -16.77 -4.83 8.95
CA SER A 31 -15.76 -4.42 9.93
C SER A 31 -16.32 -3.40 10.91
N PRO A 32 -15.81 -3.38 12.15
CA PRO A 32 -16.19 -2.35 13.12
C PRO A 32 -15.85 -0.93 12.64
N ILE A 33 -14.78 -0.78 11.87
CA ILE A 33 -14.38 0.52 11.33
C ILE A 33 -15.42 1.08 10.37
N PHE A 34 -15.99 0.22 9.52
CA PHE A 34 -17.05 0.61 8.61
C PHE A 34 -18.26 1.12 9.38
N GLN A 35 -18.66 0.43 10.45
CA GLN A 35 -19.79 0.82 11.28
C GLN A 35 -19.51 2.13 12.02
N LEU A 36 -18.27 2.35 12.48
CA LEU A 36 -17.89 3.60 13.12
C LEU A 36 -18.07 4.79 12.21
N LYS A 37 -17.72 4.66 10.93
CA LYS A 37 -17.89 5.73 9.97
C LYS A 37 -19.37 6.14 9.86
N LYS A 38 -20.25 5.15 9.88
CA LYS A 38 -21.69 5.37 9.74
C LYS A 38 -22.32 6.02 10.98
N TYR A 39 -21.97 5.54 12.16
CA TYR A 39 -22.65 5.92 13.40
C TYR A 39 -21.84 6.88 14.28
N TYR A 40 -20.52 6.88 14.16
CA TYR A 40 -19.62 7.69 15.01
C TYR A 40 -18.53 8.31 14.16
N PRO A 41 -18.87 9.28 13.30
CA PRO A 41 -17.90 9.82 12.34
C PRO A 41 -16.67 10.48 13.00
N ASN A 42 -16.84 11.10 14.18
CA ASN A 42 -15.70 11.73 14.85
C ASN A 42 -14.68 10.69 15.32
N ILE A 43 -15.16 9.56 15.83
CA ILE A 43 -14.29 8.46 16.24
C ILE A 43 -13.64 7.84 15.02
N HIS A 44 -14.39 7.69 13.94
CA HIS A 44 -13.86 7.17 12.68
C HIS A 44 -12.70 8.04 12.17
N ASP A 45 -12.87 9.37 12.21
CA ASP A 45 -11.85 10.29 11.74
C ASP A 45 -10.58 10.21 12.59
N ALA A 46 -10.73 10.07 13.91
CA ALA A 46 -9.59 9.90 14.81
C ALA A 46 -8.83 8.61 14.52
N LEU A 47 -9.56 7.51 14.27
CA LEU A 47 -8.94 6.24 13.91
C LEU A 47 -8.26 6.30 12.56
N LYS A 48 -8.85 6.98 11.59
CA LYS A 48 -8.27 7.18 10.28
C LYS A 48 -6.95 7.93 10.37
N THR A 49 -6.90 8.98 11.20
CA THR A 49 -5.68 9.74 11.43
C THR A 49 -4.60 8.84 12.03
N ARG A 50 -4.97 8.01 13.01
CA ARG A 50 -4.02 7.08 13.62
C ARG A 50 -3.53 6.04 12.62
N GLN A 51 -4.42 5.53 11.76
CA GLN A 51 -4.03 4.60 10.72
C GLN A 51 -3.06 5.25 9.74
N PHE A 52 -3.31 6.51 9.38
CA PHE A 52 -2.41 7.25 8.52
C PHE A 52 -1.04 7.39 9.15
N GLU A 53 -0.98 7.78 10.44
CA GLU A 53 0.30 7.96 11.11
C GLU A 53 1.12 6.68 11.15
N LYS A 54 0.48 5.55 11.45
CA LYS A 54 1.16 4.26 11.46
C LYS A 54 1.63 3.85 10.08
N MET A 55 0.79 4.03 9.07
CA MET A 55 1.17 3.71 7.70
C MET A 55 2.30 4.61 7.21
N HIS A 56 2.21 5.90 7.53
CA HIS A 56 3.24 6.86 7.16
C HIS A 56 4.59 6.46 7.74
N GLU A 57 4.63 6.06 9.02
CA GLU A 57 5.85 5.61 9.66
C GLU A 57 6.41 4.36 8.97
N SER A 58 5.59 3.34 8.77
CA SER A 58 6.02 2.10 8.14
C SER A 58 6.50 2.30 6.71
N VAL A 59 5.76 3.07 5.93
CA VAL A 59 6.11 3.31 4.53
C VAL A 59 7.38 4.16 4.44
N SER A 60 7.52 5.15 5.33
CA SER A 60 8.72 6.00 5.35
C SER A 60 9.95 5.18 5.67
N GLU A 61 9.86 4.24 6.61
CA GLU A 61 10.95 3.33 6.94
C GLU A 61 11.32 2.46 5.75
N SER A 62 10.33 1.89 5.07
CA SER A 62 10.53 1.08 3.87
C SER A 62 11.20 1.88 2.75
N LEU A 63 10.74 3.11 2.53
CA LEU A 63 11.32 3.96 1.50
C LEU A 63 12.78 4.31 1.82
N THR A 64 13.06 4.65 3.07
CA THR A 64 14.42 4.95 3.51
C THR A 64 15.33 3.74 3.32
N LYS A 65 14.86 2.56 3.71
CA LYS A 65 15.59 1.31 3.53
C LYS A 65 15.85 1.03 2.05
N GLY A 66 14.86 1.29 1.21
CA GLY A 66 15.01 1.11 -0.23
C GLY A 66 16.03 2.05 -0.84
N ILE A 67 16.09 3.29 -0.36
CA ILE A 67 17.11 4.24 -0.81
C ILE A 67 18.49 3.79 -0.36
N GLU A 68 18.63 3.36 0.89
CA GLU A 68 19.90 2.88 1.43
C GLU A 68 20.43 1.66 0.69
N THR A 69 19.53 0.76 0.29
CA THR A 69 19.90 -0.45 -0.45
C THR A 69 19.95 -0.21 -1.96
N LYS A 70 19.72 1.02 -2.41
CA LYS A 70 19.74 1.44 -3.81
C LYS A 70 18.67 0.78 -4.67
N LEU A 71 17.59 0.30 -4.06
CA LEU A 71 16.43 -0.22 -4.78
C LEU A 71 15.50 0.90 -5.21
N PHE A 72 15.45 1.99 -4.44
CA PHE A 72 14.64 3.16 -4.75
C PHE A 72 15.53 4.35 -5.08
N ARG A 73 15.02 5.24 -5.91
CA ARG A 73 15.77 6.43 -6.37
C ARG A 73 16.11 7.32 -5.18
N PRO A 74 17.34 7.85 -5.12
CA PRO A 74 17.77 8.69 -3.98
C PRO A 74 17.12 10.09 -3.95
N ASN A 75 16.54 10.52 -5.06
CA ASN A 75 16.00 11.87 -5.19
C ASN A 75 14.50 11.95 -4.91
N ILE A 76 13.90 10.92 -4.35
CA ILE A 76 12.48 10.98 -3.99
C ILE A 76 12.29 11.67 -2.65
N ASP A 77 11.18 12.36 -2.50
CA ASP A 77 10.76 12.96 -1.23
C ASP A 77 10.00 11.89 -0.44
N VAL A 78 10.66 11.31 0.56
CA VAL A 78 10.10 10.20 1.34
C VAL A 78 8.75 10.56 1.95
N ASP A 79 8.65 11.74 2.57
CA ASP A 79 7.39 12.16 3.21
C ASP A 79 6.26 12.28 2.18
N PHE A 80 6.54 12.93 1.05
CA PHE A 80 5.53 13.12 0.00
C PHE A 80 5.09 11.78 -0.58
N ILE A 81 6.04 10.90 -0.87
CA ILE A 81 5.73 9.59 -1.47
C ILE A 81 4.93 8.73 -0.50
N ALA A 82 5.26 8.77 0.80
CA ALA A 82 4.50 8.03 1.81
C ALA A 82 3.05 8.52 1.89
N ARG A 83 2.87 9.84 1.85
CA ARG A 83 1.52 10.44 1.87
C ARG A 83 0.74 10.11 0.61
N LEU A 84 1.41 10.16 -0.54
CA LEU A 84 0.81 9.82 -1.83
C LEU A 84 0.37 8.35 -1.87
N TYR A 85 1.19 7.48 -1.31
CA TYR A 85 0.84 6.07 -1.21
C TYR A 85 -0.44 5.88 -0.39
N PHE A 86 -0.52 6.52 0.77
CA PHE A 86 -1.72 6.44 1.61
C PHE A 86 -2.94 6.99 0.87
N ASN A 87 -2.79 8.14 0.23
CA ASN A 87 -3.87 8.77 -0.52
C ASN A 87 -4.37 7.85 -1.65
N GLY A 88 -3.45 7.21 -2.36
CA GLY A 88 -3.79 6.29 -3.43
C GLY A 88 -4.50 5.05 -2.92
N MET A 89 -3.98 4.44 -1.85
CA MET A 89 -4.60 3.26 -1.26
C MET A 89 -6.01 3.54 -0.73
N THR A 90 -6.24 4.75 -0.24
CA THR A 90 -7.57 5.17 0.22
C THR A 90 -8.48 5.48 -0.98
N GLY A 91 -7.94 6.17 -1.98
CA GLY A 91 -8.70 6.62 -3.14
C GLY A 91 -9.21 5.49 -4.02
N ILE A 92 -8.45 4.40 -4.17
CA ILE A 92 -8.90 3.29 -5.01
C ILE A 92 -10.09 2.55 -4.42
N LYS A 93 -10.42 2.80 -3.16
CA LYS A 93 -11.59 2.22 -2.50
C LYS A 93 -12.86 3.01 -2.78
N ASP A 94 -12.75 4.17 -3.37
CA ASP A 94 -13.90 5.03 -3.67
C ASP A 94 -14.66 4.49 -4.87
N GLU A 95 -15.83 3.94 -4.62
CA GLU A 95 -16.66 3.32 -5.65
C GLU A 95 -17.22 4.32 -6.66
N ALA A 96 -17.28 5.60 -6.31
CA ALA A 96 -17.70 6.64 -7.25
C ALA A 96 -16.65 6.84 -8.35
N ILE A 97 -15.38 6.62 -8.02
CA ILE A 97 -14.29 6.76 -8.97
C ILE A 97 -13.95 5.41 -9.61
N PHE A 98 -13.94 4.36 -8.81
CA PHE A 98 -13.60 3.01 -9.25
C PHE A 98 -14.74 2.04 -8.95
N PRO A 99 -15.78 1.97 -9.83
CA PRO A 99 -16.94 1.10 -9.58
C PRO A 99 -16.54 -0.37 -9.43
N ARG A 100 -17.11 -1.04 -8.44
CA ARG A 100 -16.78 -2.44 -8.14
C ARG A 100 -17.17 -3.41 -9.25
N HIS A 101 -18.21 -3.09 -10.01
CA HIS A 101 -18.60 -3.94 -11.12
C HIS A 101 -17.61 -3.87 -12.29
N LYS A 102 -16.76 -2.86 -12.32
CA LYS A 102 -15.75 -2.68 -13.36
C LYS A 102 -14.36 -3.04 -12.89
N PHE A 103 -14.04 -2.77 -11.62
CA PHE A 103 -12.71 -2.99 -11.05
C PHE A 103 -12.84 -3.79 -9.75
N SER A 104 -12.24 -5.00 -9.72
CA SER A 104 -12.16 -5.73 -8.46
C SER A 104 -11.14 -5.04 -7.55
N MET A 105 -11.27 -5.23 -6.25
CA MET A 105 -10.32 -4.65 -5.29
C MET A 105 -8.92 -5.23 -5.52
N GLU A 106 -8.83 -6.51 -5.85
CA GLU A 106 -7.54 -7.14 -6.16
C GLU A 106 -6.86 -6.46 -7.34
N TYR A 107 -7.62 -6.21 -8.41
CA TYR A 107 -7.11 -5.54 -9.59
C TYR A 107 -6.58 -4.14 -9.23
N LEU A 108 -7.36 -3.39 -8.45
CA LEU A 108 -6.99 -2.02 -8.08
C LEU A 108 -5.72 -1.98 -7.25
N ILE A 109 -5.60 -2.86 -6.25
CA ILE A 109 -4.43 -2.89 -5.38
C ILE A 109 -3.18 -3.31 -6.15
N GLU A 110 -3.28 -4.36 -6.97
CA GLU A 110 -2.15 -4.83 -7.75
C GLU A 110 -1.64 -3.77 -8.73
N ASN A 111 -2.55 -3.13 -9.44
CA ASN A 111 -2.15 -2.14 -10.44
C ASN A 111 -1.65 -0.86 -9.78
N PHE A 112 -2.22 -0.47 -8.65
CA PHE A 112 -1.71 0.70 -7.93
C PHE A 112 -0.30 0.45 -7.40
N LEU A 113 -0.05 -0.71 -6.80
CA LEU A 113 1.29 -1.04 -6.28
C LEU A 113 2.33 -1.08 -7.39
N GLU A 114 1.99 -1.70 -8.53
CA GLU A 114 2.91 -1.74 -9.66
C GLU A 114 3.21 -0.33 -10.16
N TYR A 115 2.19 0.48 -10.35
CA TYR A 115 2.33 1.86 -10.78
C TYR A 115 3.21 2.66 -9.81
N HIS A 116 2.93 2.53 -8.53
CA HIS A 116 3.65 3.24 -7.48
C HIS A 116 5.13 2.84 -7.45
N LEU A 117 5.40 1.54 -7.45
CA LEU A 117 6.76 1.03 -7.37
C LEU A 117 7.57 1.36 -8.63
N ARG A 118 6.97 1.26 -9.81
CA ARG A 118 7.65 1.61 -11.05
C ARG A 118 8.10 3.07 -11.06
N ALA A 119 7.38 3.94 -10.35
CA ALA A 119 7.73 5.36 -10.30
C ALA A 119 8.94 5.64 -9.42
N ILE A 120 9.25 4.78 -8.46
CA ILE A 120 10.28 5.07 -7.46
C ILE A 120 11.49 4.14 -7.51
N VAL A 121 11.44 3.04 -8.26
CA VAL A 121 12.54 2.08 -8.29
C VAL A 121 13.71 2.56 -9.16
N THR A 122 14.91 2.11 -8.79
CA THR A 122 16.09 2.21 -9.62
C THR A 122 16.07 1.07 -10.63
N GLU A 123 17.08 1.02 -11.51
CA GLU A 123 17.23 -0.10 -12.44
C GLU A 123 17.36 -1.43 -11.68
N LYS A 124 18.11 -1.44 -10.59
CA LYS A 124 18.25 -2.62 -9.73
C LYS A 124 16.90 -3.01 -9.12
N GLY A 125 16.17 -2.03 -8.59
CA GLY A 125 14.86 -2.27 -8.01
C GLY A 125 13.85 -2.74 -9.05
N PHE A 126 13.93 -2.21 -10.26
CA PHE A 126 13.05 -2.60 -11.35
C PHE A 126 13.22 -4.09 -11.70
N THR A 127 14.45 -4.58 -11.70
CA THR A 127 14.71 -5.99 -11.96
C THR A 127 14.03 -6.88 -10.91
N ILE A 128 14.13 -6.50 -9.64
CA ILE A 128 13.51 -7.23 -8.55
C ILE A 128 11.98 -7.16 -8.67
N LEU A 129 11.45 -5.98 -8.97
CA LEU A 129 10.02 -5.78 -9.13
C LEU A 129 9.45 -6.67 -10.24
N ASN A 130 10.12 -6.74 -11.38
CA ASN A 130 9.69 -7.60 -12.49
C ASN A 130 9.64 -9.07 -12.08
N THR A 131 10.57 -9.51 -11.27
CA THR A 131 10.58 -10.88 -10.76
C THR A 131 9.30 -11.16 -9.96
N PHE A 132 8.91 -10.23 -9.09
CA PHE A 132 7.68 -10.39 -8.30
C PHE A 132 6.42 -10.33 -9.15
N ILE A 133 6.36 -9.44 -10.13
CA ILE A 133 5.21 -9.32 -11.03
C ILE A 133 5.03 -10.62 -11.81
N THR A 134 6.10 -11.13 -12.40
CA THR A 134 6.06 -12.37 -13.17
C THR A 134 5.63 -13.55 -12.29
N LYS A 135 6.16 -13.63 -11.09
CA LYS A 135 5.84 -14.70 -10.14
C LYS A 135 4.36 -14.66 -9.73
N ASN A 136 3.81 -13.47 -9.52
CA ASN A 136 2.43 -13.31 -9.07
C ASN A 136 1.40 -13.49 -10.19
N GLN A 137 1.83 -13.40 -11.46
CA GLN A 137 0.96 -13.58 -12.61
C GLN A 137 0.88 -15.03 -13.10
N SER A 138 1.79 -15.85 -12.64
CA SER A 138 1.83 -17.26 -13.09
C SER A 138 0.98 -18.22 -12.23
#